data_9d03771a0669469ecd5176f543e87062
#
_entry.id   9d03771a0669469ecd5176f543e87062
#
_cell.length_a   1.000
_cell.length_b   1.000
_cell.length_c   1.000
_cell.angle_alpha   90.00
_cell.angle_beta   90.00
_cell.angle_gamma   90.00
#
_symmetry.space_group_name_H-M   'P 1'
#
loop_
_entity.id
_entity.type
_entity.pdbx_description
1 polymer ?
#
loop_
_entity_poly.entity_id
_entity_poly.type
_entity_poly.pdbx_seq_one_letter_code
_entity_poly.pdbx_strand_id
1 'polypeptide(L)'
;MFRPISLKILFGETSWFVTKETILKGCIVMGMHMGSSMGMVIFAAAVISLALVFYTIGVFAERRSGTLKPKHLALFWMGFVFDTAGTTVMTLVAGANTGAGSQLHAITGGLALSLMLFHAVWATIVVIRGNNRSKANFHRLSICVWLFWLIPYTVGALIGMPMFHLTDAMALTAAIAVVLVLGIFFCLKANKVRLHR
;
A
#
# COMPACT_ATOMS: atom_id res chain seq x y z
N MET A 1 -8.67 -33.68 20.20
CA MET A 1 -7.57 -33.12 21.00
C MET A 1 -6.70 -32.26 20.09
N PHE A 2 -7.08 -31.01 19.89
CA PHE A 2 -6.37 -30.07 18.98
C PHE A 2 -5.27 -29.36 19.76
N ARG A 3 -4.00 -29.60 19.40
CA ARG A 3 -2.87 -28.81 19.91
C ARG A 3 -2.91 -27.45 19.21
N PRO A 4 -2.89 -26.31 19.94
CA PRO A 4 -2.70 -25.00 19.31
C PRO A 4 -1.28 -24.94 18.76
N ILE A 5 -1.16 -24.78 17.44
CA ILE A 5 0.12 -24.49 16.78
C ILE A 5 0.50 -23.07 17.21
N SER A 6 1.54 -22.98 18.03
CA SER A 6 2.03 -21.72 18.58
C SER A 6 2.52 -20.84 17.44
N LEU A 7 1.96 -19.63 17.32
CA LEU A 7 2.35 -18.58 16.37
C LEU A 7 3.86 -18.25 16.44
N LYS A 8 4.53 -18.67 17.49
CA LYS A 8 5.98 -18.52 17.74
C LYS A 8 6.87 -19.18 16.69
N ILE A 9 6.38 -20.19 15.95
CA ILE A 9 7.19 -20.95 14.99
C ILE A 9 7.25 -20.24 13.62
N LEU A 10 6.31 -19.34 13.31
CA LEU A 10 6.26 -18.64 12.01
C LEU A 10 7.00 -17.30 12.00
N PHE A 11 7.22 -16.70 13.17
CA PHE A 11 7.88 -15.40 13.29
C PHE A 11 8.75 -15.42 14.54
N GLY A 12 10.05 -15.58 14.38
CA GLY A 12 10.99 -15.48 15.51
C GLY A 12 10.74 -14.16 16.26
N GLU A 13 10.40 -14.24 17.54
CA GLU A 13 9.94 -13.14 18.41
C GLU A 13 10.87 -11.91 18.47
N THR A 14 12.10 -12.03 18.05
CA THR A 14 13.11 -10.96 18.11
C THR A 14 13.26 -10.18 16.81
N SER A 15 12.91 -10.78 15.66
CA SER A 15 13.18 -10.18 14.34
C SER A 15 12.25 -9.00 14.01
N TRP A 16 10.97 -9.06 14.41
CA TRP A 16 9.97 -8.05 14.05
C TRP A 16 10.13 -6.72 14.80
N PHE A 17 10.37 -6.79 16.10
CA PHE A 17 10.60 -5.58 16.91
C PHE A 17 11.92 -4.92 16.56
N VAL A 18 12.98 -5.71 16.37
CA VAL A 18 14.30 -5.21 15.93
C VAL A 18 14.21 -4.59 14.54
N THR A 19 13.48 -5.20 13.60
CA THR A 19 13.32 -4.67 12.24
C THR A 19 12.54 -3.36 12.25
N LYS A 20 11.46 -3.26 13.03
CA LYS A 20 10.65 -2.03 13.14
C LYS A 20 11.44 -0.89 13.78
N GLU A 21 12.13 -1.14 14.89
CA GLU A 21 12.98 -0.14 15.55
C GLU A 21 14.19 0.23 14.69
N THR A 22 14.81 -0.73 14.02
CA THR A 22 16.00 -0.47 13.18
C THR A 22 15.61 0.30 11.92
N ILE A 23 14.49 -0.04 11.28
CA ILE A 23 13.97 0.72 10.14
C ILE A 23 13.56 2.13 10.59
N LEU A 24 12.85 2.25 11.72
CA LEU A 24 12.43 3.56 12.24
C LEU A 24 13.63 4.43 12.65
N LYS A 25 14.61 3.86 13.36
CA LYS A 25 15.87 4.55 13.71
C LYS A 25 16.70 4.89 12.47
N GLY A 26 16.80 3.97 11.51
CA GLY A 26 17.46 4.23 10.23
C GLY A 26 16.79 5.36 9.44
N CYS A 27 15.47 5.39 9.37
CA CYS A 27 14.69 6.48 8.75
C CYS A 27 14.88 7.81 9.49
N ILE A 28 14.88 7.81 10.83
CA ILE A 28 15.08 9.02 11.65
C ILE A 28 16.52 9.56 11.49
N VAL A 29 17.52 8.69 11.56
CA VAL A 29 18.94 9.08 11.42
C VAL A 29 19.23 9.59 10.00
N MET A 30 18.65 8.96 8.98
CA MET A 30 18.79 9.40 7.59
C MET A 30 18.04 10.72 7.34
N GLY A 31 16.86 10.91 7.97
CA GLY A 31 16.11 12.17 7.96
C GLY A 31 16.87 13.32 8.67
N MET A 32 17.55 13.04 9.79
CA MET A 32 18.39 14.03 10.50
C MET A 32 19.60 14.47 9.67
N HIS A 33 20.18 13.57 8.85
CA HIS A 33 21.30 13.91 7.96
C HIS A 33 20.89 14.71 6.72
N MET A 34 19.61 14.64 6.32
CA MET A 34 19.08 15.37 5.16
C MET A 34 18.65 16.82 5.46
N GLY A 35 18.95 17.38 6.61
CA GLY A 35 19.02 18.79 6.99
C GLY A 35 17.92 19.76 6.54
N SER A 36 16.88 19.33 5.79
CA SER A 36 15.74 20.17 5.40
C SER A 36 14.44 19.36 5.37
N SER A 37 13.33 20.00 5.70
CA SER A 37 11.98 19.41 5.59
C SER A 37 11.71 18.87 4.18
N MET A 38 12.27 19.49 3.15
CA MET A 38 12.16 19.04 1.76
C MET A 38 12.82 17.68 1.53
N GLY A 39 13.99 17.44 2.10
CA GLY A 39 14.68 16.15 1.99
C GLY A 39 13.90 15.02 2.63
N MET A 40 13.26 15.25 3.78
CA MET A 40 12.39 14.26 4.43
C MET A 40 11.13 13.96 3.60
N VAL A 41 10.55 14.95 2.95
CA VAL A 41 9.41 14.79 2.03
C VAL A 41 9.80 13.92 0.84
N ILE A 42 10.94 14.22 0.20
CA ILE A 42 11.44 13.44 -0.94
C ILE A 42 11.71 11.98 -0.52
N PHE A 43 12.35 11.78 0.62
CA PHE A 43 12.61 10.45 1.16
C PHE A 43 11.30 9.67 1.42
N ALA A 44 10.32 10.29 2.10
CA ALA A 44 9.03 9.68 2.36
C ALA A 44 8.28 9.35 1.07
N ALA A 45 8.29 10.25 0.08
CA ALA A 45 7.70 10.00 -1.24
C ALA A 45 8.36 8.81 -1.96
N ALA A 46 9.69 8.68 -1.88
CA ALA A 46 10.41 7.53 -2.44
C ALA A 46 10.02 6.22 -1.75
N VAL A 47 9.89 6.22 -0.41
CA VAL A 47 9.47 5.05 0.38
C VAL A 47 8.03 4.63 0.04
N ILE A 48 7.10 5.59 -0.09
CA ILE A 48 5.72 5.31 -0.51
C ILE A 48 5.68 4.81 -1.96
N SER A 49 6.51 5.35 -2.85
CA SER A 49 6.61 4.86 -4.22
C SER A 49 7.17 3.43 -4.29
N LEU A 50 8.07 3.07 -3.40
CA LEU A 50 8.54 1.70 -3.25
C LEU A 50 7.43 0.77 -2.77
N ALA A 51 6.56 1.24 -1.86
CA ALA A 51 5.34 0.52 -1.47
C ALA A 51 4.44 0.23 -2.67
N LEU A 52 4.24 1.24 -3.56
CA LEU A 52 3.49 1.07 -4.81
C LEU A 52 4.09 -0.06 -5.66
N VAL A 53 5.40 -0.11 -5.82
CA VAL A 53 6.08 -1.15 -6.61
C VAL A 53 5.82 -2.53 -6.02
N PHE A 54 6.07 -2.75 -4.72
CA PHE A 54 5.85 -4.04 -4.07
C PHE A 54 4.40 -4.48 -4.14
N TYR A 55 3.48 -3.58 -3.84
CA TYR A 55 2.05 -3.89 -3.83
C TYR A 55 1.54 -4.20 -5.25
N THR A 56 1.97 -3.42 -6.25
CA THR A 56 1.65 -3.65 -7.65
C THR A 56 2.17 -5.00 -8.14
N ILE A 57 3.44 -5.31 -7.87
CA ILE A 57 4.02 -6.62 -8.21
C ILE A 57 3.23 -7.75 -7.54
N GLY A 58 2.88 -7.60 -6.25
CA GLY A 58 2.10 -8.58 -5.50
C GLY A 58 0.74 -8.88 -6.14
N VAL A 59 -0.03 -7.83 -6.44
CA VAL A 59 -1.37 -7.92 -7.05
C VAL A 59 -1.31 -8.56 -8.45
N PHE A 60 -0.38 -8.13 -9.31
CA PHE A 60 -0.29 -8.65 -10.67
C PHE A 60 0.33 -10.05 -10.74
N ALA A 61 1.28 -10.37 -9.87
CA ALA A 61 1.84 -11.72 -9.76
C ALA A 61 0.80 -12.72 -9.24
N GLU A 62 -0.03 -12.33 -8.25
CA GLU A 62 -1.15 -13.13 -7.78
C GLU A 62 -2.15 -13.39 -8.91
N ARG A 63 -2.57 -12.33 -9.61
CA ARG A 63 -3.49 -12.43 -10.75
C ARG A 63 -2.95 -13.34 -11.85
N ARG A 64 -1.66 -13.23 -12.18
CA ARG A 64 -1.03 -14.06 -13.22
C ARG A 64 -0.92 -15.53 -12.81
N SER A 65 -0.72 -15.79 -11.51
CA SER A 65 -0.62 -17.17 -11.00
C SER A 65 -1.98 -17.86 -10.86
N GLY A 66 -3.09 -17.11 -10.90
CA GLY A 66 -4.45 -17.60 -10.70
C GLY A 66 -4.78 -18.04 -9.28
N THR A 67 -3.80 -18.02 -8.36
CA THR A 67 -3.97 -18.43 -6.97
C THR A 67 -3.07 -17.62 -6.05
N LEU A 68 -3.57 -17.33 -4.84
CA LEU A 68 -2.79 -16.66 -3.79
C LEU A 68 -1.74 -17.61 -3.23
N LYS A 69 -0.48 -17.19 -3.24
CA LYS A 69 0.69 -17.95 -2.74
C LYS A 69 1.42 -17.14 -1.66
N PRO A 70 2.21 -17.79 -0.76
CA PRO A 70 2.94 -17.10 0.30
C PRO A 70 3.86 -15.98 -0.20
N LYS A 71 4.44 -16.10 -1.38
CA LYS A 71 5.27 -15.05 -1.99
C LYS A 71 4.50 -13.76 -2.29
N HIS A 72 3.23 -13.87 -2.67
CA HIS A 72 2.38 -12.69 -2.90
C HIS A 72 2.02 -12.02 -1.57
N LEU A 73 1.78 -12.83 -0.53
CA LEU A 73 1.57 -12.36 0.83
C LEU A 73 2.76 -11.55 1.35
N ALA A 74 4.00 -12.02 1.13
CA ALA A 74 5.20 -11.28 1.50
C ALA A 74 5.25 -9.90 0.82
N LEU A 75 4.91 -9.83 -0.47
CA LEU A 75 4.87 -8.56 -1.21
C LEU A 75 3.79 -7.60 -0.69
N PHE A 76 2.62 -8.11 -0.27
CA PHE A 76 1.58 -7.28 0.34
C PHE A 76 2.02 -6.71 1.69
N TRP A 77 2.64 -7.51 2.54
CA TRP A 77 3.18 -7.05 3.81
C TRP A 77 4.33 -6.05 3.62
N MET A 78 5.24 -6.29 2.67
CA MET A 78 6.29 -5.32 2.33
C MET A 78 5.70 -4.00 1.87
N GLY A 79 4.74 -4.03 0.95
CA GLY A 79 4.02 -2.83 0.50
C GLY A 79 3.40 -2.07 1.67
N PHE A 80 2.69 -2.76 2.57
CA PHE A 80 2.08 -2.16 3.76
C PHE A 80 3.10 -1.53 4.71
N VAL A 81 4.22 -2.20 4.97
CA VAL A 81 5.28 -1.69 5.86
C VAL A 81 5.93 -0.43 5.29
N PHE A 82 6.27 -0.44 4.00
CA PHE A 82 6.84 0.75 3.34
C PHE A 82 5.86 1.90 3.29
N ASP A 83 4.59 1.65 3.01
CA ASP A 83 3.55 2.68 2.99
C ASP A 83 3.36 3.29 4.39
N THR A 84 3.26 2.46 5.42
CA THR A 84 3.16 2.91 6.81
C THR A 84 4.37 3.74 7.23
N ALA A 85 5.58 3.31 6.88
CA ALA A 85 6.81 4.04 7.19
C ALA A 85 6.84 5.41 6.52
N GLY A 86 6.58 5.47 5.21
CA GLY A 86 6.57 6.71 4.45
C GLY A 86 5.46 7.67 4.91
N THR A 87 4.26 7.16 5.14
CA THR A 87 3.13 7.96 5.66
C THR A 87 3.42 8.50 7.06
N THR A 88 4.09 7.72 7.93
CA THR A 88 4.50 8.21 9.25
C THR A 88 5.47 9.39 9.15
N VAL A 89 6.49 9.29 8.28
CA VAL A 89 7.43 10.39 8.03
C VAL A 89 6.70 11.62 7.49
N MET A 90 5.79 11.46 6.53
CA MET A 90 4.97 12.56 6.00
C MET A 90 4.15 13.23 7.09
N THR A 91 3.52 12.46 7.98
CA THR A 91 2.71 12.98 9.09
C THR A 91 3.57 13.77 10.08
N LEU A 92 4.78 13.30 10.40
CA LEU A 92 5.72 14.02 11.26
C LEU A 92 6.15 15.36 10.65
N VAL A 93 6.45 15.38 9.35
CA VAL A 93 6.81 16.59 8.63
C VAL A 93 5.64 17.58 8.56
N ALA A 94 4.43 17.09 8.28
CA ALA A 94 3.23 17.93 8.24
C ALA A 94 2.88 18.52 9.63
N GLY A 95 3.05 17.73 10.69
CA GLY A 95 2.83 18.21 12.07
C GLY A 95 3.84 19.25 12.53
N ALA A 96 5.07 19.21 12.03
CA ALA A 96 6.10 20.21 12.30
C ALA A 96 5.83 21.56 11.56
N ASN A 97 5.14 21.49 10.42
CA ASN A 97 4.76 22.65 9.62
C ASN A 97 3.26 22.91 9.84
N THR A 98 2.92 23.65 10.89
CA THR A 98 1.53 23.91 11.29
C THR A 98 0.67 24.40 10.12
N GLY A 99 -0.26 23.56 9.66
CA GLY A 99 -1.28 23.88 8.66
C GLY A 99 -1.01 23.46 7.21
N ALA A 100 0.09 22.78 6.90
CA ALA A 100 0.49 22.50 5.51
C ALA A 100 -0.08 21.21 4.90
N GLY A 101 -0.93 20.45 5.61
CA GLY A 101 -1.45 19.16 5.13
C GLY A 101 -2.88 19.26 4.61
N SER A 102 -3.15 18.72 3.42
CA SER A 102 -4.53 18.52 2.96
C SER A 102 -5.26 17.53 3.87
N GLN A 103 -6.32 17.99 4.52
CA GLN A 103 -7.16 17.16 5.40
C GLN A 103 -7.80 16.02 4.60
N LEU A 104 -8.19 16.29 3.35
CA LEU A 104 -8.74 15.30 2.44
C LEU A 104 -7.74 14.17 2.14
N HIS A 105 -6.48 14.54 1.87
CA HIS A 105 -5.42 13.57 1.64
C HIS A 105 -5.14 12.73 2.89
N ALA A 106 -5.13 13.33 4.07
CA ALA A 106 -4.93 12.60 5.33
C ALA A 106 -6.05 11.57 5.59
N ILE A 107 -7.31 11.94 5.37
CA ILE A 107 -8.46 11.04 5.55
C ILE A 107 -8.41 9.90 4.52
N THR A 108 -8.24 10.21 3.24
CA THR A 108 -8.19 9.19 2.17
C THR A 108 -6.99 8.28 2.32
N GLY A 109 -5.84 8.80 2.72
CA GLY A 109 -4.63 8.02 3.02
C GLY A 109 -4.81 7.08 4.22
N GLY A 110 -5.41 7.57 5.30
CA GLY A 110 -5.72 6.75 6.48
C GLY A 110 -6.68 5.60 6.17
N LEU A 111 -7.73 5.86 5.36
CA LEU A 111 -8.65 4.83 4.90
C LEU A 111 -7.94 3.80 4.01
N ALA A 112 -7.09 4.25 3.10
CA ALA A 112 -6.34 3.36 2.20
C ALA A 112 -5.38 2.46 2.99
N LEU A 113 -4.65 3.02 3.97
CA LEU A 113 -3.74 2.27 4.83
C LEU A 113 -4.49 1.22 5.66
N SER A 114 -5.65 1.57 6.20
CA SER A 114 -6.52 0.63 6.92
C SER A 114 -7.01 -0.51 6.03
N LEU A 115 -7.35 -0.20 4.77
CA LEU A 115 -7.78 -1.18 3.79
C LEU A 115 -6.63 -2.10 3.35
N MET A 116 -5.41 -1.57 3.22
CA MET A 116 -4.20 -2.37 2.96
C MET A 116 -3.89 -3.33 4.10
N LEU A 117 -4.01 -2.88 5.36
CA LEU A 117 -3.86 -3.74 6.52
C LEU A 117 -4.89 -4.86 6.51
N PHE A 118 -6.17 -4.52 6.33
CA PHE A 118 -7.25 -5.51 6.21
C PHE A 118 -6.94 -6.52 5.11
N HIS A 119 -6.52 -6.07 3.94
CA HIS A 119 -6.17 -6.93 2.81
C HIS A 119 -5.00 -7.87 3.14
N ALA A 120 -3.93 -7.37 3.75
CA ALA A 120 -2.77 -8.19 4.12
C ALA A 120 -3.12 -9.25 5.19
N VAL A 121 -3.91 -8.87 6.21
CA VAL A 121 -4.42 -9.80 7.23
C VAL A 121 -5.33 -10.85 6.60
N TRP A 122 -6.26 -10.44 5.74
CA TRP A 122 -7.16 -11.36 5.05
C TRP A 122 -6.39 -12.29 4.11
N ALA A 123 -5.40 -11.79 3.38
CA ALA A 123 -4.49 -12.62 2.58
C ALA A 123 -3.79 -13.68 3.43
N THR A 124 -3.33 -13.30 4.63
CA THR A 124 -2.70 -14.22 5.58
C THR A 124 -3.66 -15.34 5.99
N ILE A 125 -4.90 -15.00 6.35
CA ILE A 125 -5.93 -15.98 6.72
C ILE A 125 -6.22 -16.92 5.54
N VAL A 126 -6.37 -16.38 4.32
CA VAL A 126 -6.65 -17.17 3.12
C VAL A 126 -5.48 -18.07 2.75
N VAL A 127 -4.24 -17.66 2.93
CA VAL A 127 -3.06 -18.51 2.70
C VAL A 127 -3.02 -19.67 3.69
N ILE A 128 -3.30 -19.41 4.98
CA ILE A 128 -3.17 -20.41 6.04
C ILE A 128 -4.37 -21.35 6.09
N ARG A 129 -5.60 -20.83 5.99
CA ARG A 129 -6.85 -21.56 6.23
C ARG A 129 -7.78 -21.66 5.02
N GLY A 130 -7.50 -20.89 3.95
CA GLY A 130 -8.37 -20.80 2.79
C GLY A 130 -8.32 -22.06 1.93
N ASN A 131 -9.48 -22.44 1.37
CA ASN A 131 -9.60 -23.49 0.36
C ASN A 131 -9.13 -22.98 -1.02
N ASN A 132 -9.00 -23.88 -1.98
CA ASN A 132 -8.53 -23.54 -3.33
C ASN A 132 -9.42 -22.49 -4.02
N ARG A 133 -10.73 -22.51 -3.76
CA ARG A 133 -11.68 -21.56 -4.33
C ARG A 133 -11.47 -20.15 -3.75
N SER A 134 -11.23 -20.04 -2.44
CA SER A 134 -10.92 -18.75 -1.79
C SER A 134 -9.62 -18.16 -2.33
N LYS A 135 -8.58 -18.99 -2.48
CA LYS A 135 -7.28 -18.58 -3.04
C LYS A 135 -7.40 -18.16 -4.51
N ALA A 136 -8.23 -18.83 -5.28
CA ALA A 136 -8.46 -18.48 -6.69
C ALA A 136 -9.28 -17.20 -6.88
N ASN A 137 -10.20 -16.89 -5.97
CA ASN A 137 -11.04 -15.69 -6.05
C ASN A 137 -10.43 -14.44 -5.42
N PHE A 138 -9.31 -14.57 -4.70
CA PHE A 138 -8.70 -13.49 -3.92
C PHE A 138 -8.26 -12.31 -4.81
N HIS A 139 -7.88 -12.55 -6.06
CA HIS A 139 -7.42 -11.52 -7.01
C HIS A 139 -8.42 -10.37 -7.22
N ARG A 140 -9.72 -10.60 -7.03
CA ARG A 140 -10.75 -9.56 -7.15
C ARG A 140 -10.61 -8.52 -6.04
N LEU A 141 -10.44 -9.02 -4.80
CA LEU A 141 -10.21 -8.16 -3.64
C LEU A 141 -8.89 -7.38 -3.80
N SER A 142 -7.81 -8.08 -4.20
CA SER A 142 -6.49 -7.46 -4.41
C SER A 142 -6.54 -6.30 -5.39
N ILE A 143 -7.24 -6.44 -6.53
CA ILE A 143 -7.38 -5.37 -7.51
C ILE A 143 -8.21 -4.21 -6.96
N CYS A 144 -9.33 -4.48 -6.27
CA CYS A 144 -10.15 -3.43 -5.68
C CYS A 144 -9.38 -2.61 -4.65
N VAL A 145 -8.64 -3.28 -3.75
CA VAL A 145 -7.81 -2.59 -2.74
C VAL A 145 -6.71 -1.78 -3.41
N TRP A 146 -6.04 -2.32 -4.42
CA TRP A 146 -4.99 -1.64 -5.17
C TRP A 146 -5.52 -0.38 -5.88
N LEU A 147 -6.68 -0.46 -6.55
CA LEU A 147 -7.31 0.68 -7.21
C LEU A 147 -7.72 1.76 -6.20
N PHE A 148 -8.29 1.37 -5.06
CA PHE A 148 -8.66 2.31 -4.02
C PHE A 148 -7.44 3.04 -3.45
N TRP A 149 -6.35 2.32 -3.19
CA TRP A 149 -5.11 2.87 -2.66
C TRP A 149 -4.43 3.84 -3.64
N LEU A 150 -4.59 3.63 -4.96
CA LEU A 150 -4.08 4.57 -5.97
C LEU A 150 -4.68 5.97 -5.86
N ILE A 151 -5.88 6.14 -5.28
CA ILE A 151 -6.51 7.46 -5.12
C ILE A 151 -5.64 8.37 -4.25
N PRO A 152 -5.40 8.07 -2.95
CA PRO A 152 -4.58 8.95 -2.11
C PRO A 152 -3.13 9.05 -2.61
N TYR A 153 -2.57 7.99 -3.20
CA TYR A 153 -1.25 8.06 -3.80
C TYR A 153 -1.17 9.11 -4.91
N THR A 154 -2.13 9.09 -5.85
CA THR A 154 -2.18 10.05 -6.96
C THR A 154 -2.47 11.47 -6.45
N VAL A 155 -3.38 11.63 -5.48
CA VAL A 155 -3.67 12.92 -4.85
C VAL A 155 -2.39 13.48 -4.21
N GLY A 156 -1.70 12.68 -3.39
CA GLY A 156 -0.46 13.10 -2.73
C GLY A 156 0.64 13.46 -3.71
N ALA A 157 0.81 12.68 -4.79
CA ALA A 157 1.78 12.96 -5.83
C ALA A 157 1.47 14.27 -6.57
N LEU A 158 0.21 14.54 -6.91
CA LEU A 158 -0.20 15.75 -7.62
C LEU A 158 -0.08 17.01 -6.74
N ILE A 159 -0.48 16.95 -5.48
CA ILE A 159 -0.36 18.06 -4.52
C ILE A 159 1.11 18.31 -4.16
N GLY A 160 1.89 17.24 -4.03
CA GLY A 160 3.31 17.32 -3.67
C GLY A 160 4.21 17.88 -4.78
N MET A 161 3.71 18.00 -6.01
CA MET A 161 4.45 18.58 -7.14
C MET A 161 4.15 20.08 -7.30
N PRO A 162 5.07 21.00 -6.93
CA PRO A 162 4.84 22.45 -6.98
C PRO A 162 4.48 22.97 -8.37
N MET A 163 4.83 22.21 -9.40
CA MET A 163 4.63 22.61 -10.81
C MET A 163 3.15 22.71 -11.19
N PHE A 164 2.26 21.94 -10.54
CA PHE A 164 0.86 21.84 -11.00
C PHE A 164 -0.09 22.81 -10.30
N HIS A 165 0.25 23.39 -9.15
CA HIS A 165 -0.60 24.31 -8.39
C HIS A 165 -2.08 23.87 -8.29
N LEU A 166 -2.31 22.54 -8.13
CA LEU A 166 -3.65 21.96 -8.12
C LEU A 166 -4.31 22.17 -6.75
N THR A 167 -5.62 22.46 -6.78
CA THR A 167 -6.45 22.37 -5.58
C THR A 167 -6.71 20.93 -5.20
N ASP A 168 -7.06 20.68 -3.93
CA ASP A 168 -7.42 19.33 -3.45
C ASP A 168 -8.53 18.68 -4.29
N ALA A 169 -9.54 19.47 -4.69
CA ALA A 169 -10.64 19.00 -5.52
C ALA A 169 -10.17 18.58 -6.93
N MET A 170 -9.26 19.34 -7.54
CA MET A 170 -8.70 19.01 -8.86
C MET A 170 -7.81 17.77 -8.79
N ALA A 171 -7.00 17.65 -7.75
CA ALA A 171 -6.17 16.46 -7.54
C ALA A 171 -7.02 15.21 -7.31
N LEU A 172 -8.10 15.31 -6.53
CA LEU A 172 -9.02 14.21 -6.28
C LEU A 172 -9.77 13.80 -7.55
N THR A 173 -10.28 14.74 -8.33
CA THR A 173 -10.98 14.44 -9.60
C THR A 173 -10.05 13.75 -10.59
N ALA A 174 -8.80 14.22 -10.71
CA ALA A 174 -7.79 13.58 -11.55
C ALA A 174 -7.46 12.16 -11.07
N ALA A 175 -7.30 11.95 -9.77
CA ALA A 175 -7.04 10.63 -9.20
C ALA A 175 -8.20 9.65 -9.46
N ILE A 176 -9.45 10.10 -9.27
CA ILE A 176 -10.64 9.29 -9.56
C ILE A 176 -10.70 8.95 -11.06
N ALA A 177 -10.43 9.91 -11.94
CA ALA A 177 -10.41 9.67 -13.39
C ALA A 177 -9.38 8.59 -13.77
N VAL A 178 -8.16 8.65 -13.23
CA VAL A 178 -7.12 7.63 -13.44
C VAL A 178 -7.59 6.25 -12.99
N VAL A 179 -8.17 6.17 -11.79
CA VAL A 179 -8.65 4.89 -11.22
C VAL A 179 -9.82 4.32 -12.02
N LEU A 180 -10.74 5.18 -12.49
CA LEU A 180 -11.86 4.74 -13.36
C LEU A 180 -11.34 4.20 -14.70
N VAL A 181 -10.41 4.88 -15.34
CA VAL A 181 -9.82 4.40 -16.61
C VAL A 181 -9.14 3.05 -16.42
N LEU A 182 -8.35 2.88 -15.35
CA LEU A 182 -7.72 1.60 -15.03
C LEU A 182 -8.75 0.53 -14.70
N GLY A 183 -9.79 0.84 -13.92
CA GLY A 183 -10.87 -0.07 -13.57
C GLY A 183 -11.62 -0.57 -14.80
N ILE A 184 -12.01 0.33 -15.71
CA ILE A 184 -12.66 0.00 -16.98
C ILE A 184 -11.75 -0.89 -17.83
N PHE A 185 -10.48 -0.54 -17.95
CA PHE A 185 -9.50 -1.36 -18.70
C PHE A 185 -9.42 -2.80 -18.16
N PHE A 186 -9.37 -2.98 -16.83
CA PHE A 186 -9.34 -4.32 -16.24
C PHE A 186 -10.67 -5.07 -16.42
N CYS A 187 -11.81 -4.39 -16.37
CA CYS A 187 -13.12 -5.00 -16.62
C CYS A 187 -13.25 -5.46 -18.07
N LEU A 188 -12.88 -4.63 -19.04
CA LEU A 188 -12.94 -4.98 -20.46
C LEU A 188 -12.00 -6.15 -20.79
N LYS A 189 -10.78 -6.16 -20.25
CA LYS A 189 -9.86 -7.27 -20.42
C LYS A 189 -10.37 -8.58 -19.81
N ALA A 190 -11.06 -8.51 -18.68
CA ALA A 190 -11.67 -9.67 -18.04
C ALA A 190 -12.82 -10.25 -18.87
N ASN A 191 -13.65 -9.39 -19.48
CA ASN A 191 -14.75 -9.82 -20.35
C ASN A 191 -14.25 -10.45 -21.66
N LYS A 192 -13.19 -9.88 -22.28
CA LYS A 192 -12.60 -10.45 -23.49
C LYS A 192 -12.11 -11.89 -23.28
N VAL A 193 -11.49 -12.17 -22.13
CA VAL A 193 -11.01 -13.53 -21.81
C VAL A 193 -12.16 -14.52 -21.58
N ARG A 194 -13.35 -14.05 -21.13
CA ARG A 194 -14.53 -14.92 -20.96
C ARG A 194 -15.19 -15.29 -22.28
N LEU A 195 -15.16 -14.40 -23.28
CA LEU A 195 -15.79 -14.61 -24.58
C LEU A 195 -14.98 -15.57 -25.50
N HIS A 196 -13.70 -15.79 -25.16
CA HIS A 196 -12.82 -16.71 -25.92
C HIS A 196 -12.60 -18.06 -25.24
N ARG A 197 -13.37 -18.38 -24.18
CA ARG A 197 -13.44 -19.69 -23.54
C ARG A 197 -14.78 -20.37 -23.80
#